data_9b1f5521fe45fdbb1df634b37d17b622
#
_entry.id   9b1f5521fe45fdbb1df634b37d17b622
#
_cell.length_a   1.000
_cell.length_b   1.000
_cell.length_c   1.000
_cell.angle_alpha   90.00
_cell.angle_beta   90.00
_cell.angle_gamma   90.00
#
_symmetry.space_group_name_H-M   'P 1'
#
loop_
_entity.id
_entity.type
_entity.pdbx_description
1 polymer ?
#
loop_
_entity_poly.entity_id
_entity_poly.type
_entity_poly.pdbx_seq_one_letter_code
_entity_poly.pdbx_strand_id
1 'polypeptide(L)' 'MTESDILKALSNVQEPDLGKDLVTLNMIEDIVIDGNKVGFTIVLTTPACPMKDLMKNACENAIKLLVNKEAVITVGF' A
#
# COMPACT_ATOMS: atom_id res chain seq x y z
N MET A 1 -12.38 7.36 -6.37
CA MET A 1 -11.32 6.48 -5.79
C MET A 1 -12.01 5.30 -5.13
N THR A 2 -11.67 4.10 -5.56
CA THR A 2 -12.29 2.88 -5.07
C THR A 2 -11.22 1.94 -4.53
N GLU A 3 -11.66 0.89 -3.83
CA GLU A 3 -10.76 -0.15 -3.34
C GLU A 3 -9.97 -0.80 -4.48
N SER A 4 -10.63 -1.04 -5.61
CA SER A 4 -9.96 -1.58 -6.80
C SER A 4 -8.86 -0.66 -7.32
N ASP A 5 -9.08 0.65 -7.30
CA ASP A 5 -8.08 1.62 -7.71
C ASP A 5 -6.85 1.54 -6.80
N ILE A 6 -7.08 1.43 -5.50
CA ILE A 6 -6.00 1.29 -4.52
C ILE A 6 -5.23 0.00 -4.75
N LEU A 7 -5.93 -1.10 -4.95
CA LEU A 7 -5.28 -2.38 -5.21
C LEU A 7 -4.45 -2.36 -6.49
N LYS A 8 -4.95 -1.71 -7.54
CA LYS A 8 -4.19 -1.55 -8.77
C LYS A 8 -2.91 -0.74 -8.55
N ALA A 9 -3.00 0.34 -7.79
CA ALA A 9 -1.84 1.15 -7.47
C ALA A 9 -0.83 0.34 -6.67
N LEU A 10 -1.29 -0.38 -5.67
CA LEU A 10 -0.43 -1.18 -4.82
C LEU A 10 0.18 -2.38 -5.53
N SER A 11 -0.44 -2.85 -6.62
CA SER A 11 0.13 -3.93 -7.40
C SER A 11 1.44 -3.55 -8.10
N ASN A 12 1.76 -2.26 -8.14
CA ASN A 12 3.04 -1.78 -8.66
C ASN A 12 4.11 -1.67 -7.57
N VAL A 13 3.75 -1.94 -6.32
CA VAL A 13 4.67 -1.89 -5.19
C VAL A 13 5.12 -3.30 -4.85
N GLN A 14 6.41 -3.55 -5.00
CA GLN A 14 6.97 -4.87 -4.74
C GLN A 14 7.55 -4.97 -3.34
N GLU A 15 7.34 -6.13 -2.73
CA GLU A 15 8.02 -6.47 -1.49
C GLU A 15 9.47 -6.85 -1.85
N PRO A 16 10.48 -6.14 -1.33
CA PRO A 16 11.86 -6.32 -1.79
C PRO A 16 12.46 -7.68 -1.50
N ASP A 17 12.05 -8.34 -0.44
CA ASP A 17 12.58 -9.66 -0.09
C ASP A 17 11.99 -10.77 -0.96
N LEU A 18 10.71 -10.65 -1.30
CA LEU A 18 9.99 -11.70 -2.03
C LEU A 18 9.92 -11.44 -3.53
N GLY A 19 10.18 -10.20 -3.96
CA GLY A 19 10.18 -9.84 -5.36
C GLY A 19 8.81 -9.87 -6.04
N LYS A 20 7.73 -9.83 -5.24
CA LYS A 20 6.36 -9.85 -5.74
C LYS A 20 5.60 -8.65 -5.16
N ASP A 21 4.54 -8.25 -5.85
CA ASP A 21 3.74 -7.13 -5.37
C ASP A 21 2.94 -7.51 -4.11
N LEU A 22 2.63 -6.49 -3.32
CA LEU A 22 1.95 -6.68 -2.05
C LEU A 22 0.55 -7.28 -2.21
N VAL A 23 -0.12 -6.98 -3.31
CA VAL A 23 -1.47 -7.49 -3.56
C VAL A 23 -1.43 -8.98 -3.86
N THR A 24 -0.49 -9.42 -4.69
CA THR A 24 -0.31 -10.85 -5.02
C THR A 24 0.05 -11.65 -3.78
N LEU A 25 0.85 -11.07 -2.89
CA LEU A 25 1.25 -11.71 -1.64
C LEU A 25 0.16 -11.66 -0.57
N ASN A 26 -0.96 -11.01 -0.87
CA ASN A 26 -2.09 -10.89 0.05
C ASN A 26 -1.69 -10.20 1.36
N MET A 27 -0.83 -9.19 1.26
CA MET A 27 -0.29 -8.48 2.42
C MET A 27 -1.05 -7.20 2.75
N ILE A 28 -2.09 -6.87 1.97
CA ILE A 28 -2.88 -5.66 2.19
C ILE A 28 -4.23 -6.04 2.79
N GLU A 29 -4.57 -5.44 3.93
CA GLU A 29 -5.82 -5.67 4.63
C GLU A 29 -6.45 -4.35 5.07
N ASP A 30 -7.72 -4.41 5.44
CA ASP A 30 -8.47 -3.31 6.05
C ASP A 30 -8.42 -2.02 5.24
N ILE A 31 -8.65 -2.11 3.94
CA ILE A 31 -8.70 -0.94 3.08
C ILE A 31 -9.94 -0.13 3.40
N VAL A 32 -9.73 1.13 3.78
CA VAL A 32 -10.80 2.07 4.09
C VAL A 32 -10.63 3.29 3.21
N ILE A 33 -11.69 3.71 2.55
CA ILE A 33 -11.68 4.88 1.67
C ILE A 33 -12.79 5.83 2.13
N ASP A 34 -12.39 7.08 2.39
CA ASP A 34 -13.32 8.12 2.81
C ASP A 34 -12.96 9.42 2.07
N GLY A 35 -13.67 9.69 0.98
CA GLY A 35 -13.36 10.83 0.13
C GLY A 35 -11.95 10.69 -0.45
N ASN A 36 -11.07 11.62 -0.08
CA ASN A 36 -9.66 11.58 -0.49
C ASN A 36 -8.77 10.84 0.52
N LYS A 37 -9.36 10.29 1.58
CA LYS A 37 -8.59 9.61 2.61
C LYS A 37 -8.60 8.11 2.34
N VAL A 38 -7.42 7.52 2.41
CA VAL A 38 -7.23 6.08 2.22
C VAL A 38 -6.43 5.53 3.39
N GLY A 39 -6.94 4.48 3.99
CA GLY A 39 -6.21 3.76 5.02
C GLY A 39 -6.15 2.28 4.69
N PHE A 40 -5.06 1.66 5.00
CA PHE A 40 -4.93 0.21 4.87
C PHE A 40 -3.81 -0.30 5.79
N THR A 41 -3.81 -1.60 6.00
CA THR A 41 -2.80 -2.26 6.84
C THR A 41 -1.96 -3.18 5.97
N ILE A 42 -0.66 -3.09 6.14
CA ILE A 42 0.28 -4.02 5.49
C ILE A 42 0.63 -5.10 6.50
N VAL A 43 0.31 -6.35 6.16
CA VAL A 43 0.63 -7.49 7.01
C VAL A 43 2.02 -8.00 6.65
N LEU A 44 2.95 -7.86 7.57
CA LEU A 44 4.32 -8.32 7.36
C LEU A 44 4.48 -9.72 7.91
N THR A 45 5.10 -10.59 7.12
CA THR A 45 5.33 -11.98 7.51
C THR A 45 6.60 -12.17 8.32
N THR A 46 7.47 -11.19 8.32
CA THR A 46 8.72 -11.23 9.10
C THR A 46 8.68 -10.17 10.21
N PRO A 47 9.13 -10.51 11.41
CA PRO A 47 9.07 -9.57 12.54
C PRO A 47 10.08 -8.43 12.44
N ALA A 48 11.15 -8.61 11.71
CA ALA A 48 12.15 -7.56 11.50
C ALA A 48 12.04 -7.04 10.08
N CYS A 49 11.45 -5.86 9.93
CA CYS A 49 11.33 -5.26 8.64
C CYS A 49 11.93 -3.85 8.67
N PRO A 50 13.23 -3.70 8.42
CA PRO A 50 13.85 -2.38 8.35
C PRO A 50 13.33 -1.56 7.17
N MET A 51 12.55 -2.17 6.29
CA MET A 51 12.02 -1.54 5.09
C MET A 51 10.59 -1.05 5.23
N LYS A 52 10.05 -1.01 6.44
CA LYS A 52 8.69 -0.50 6.66
C LYS A 52 8.50 0.89 6.05
N ASP A 53 9.42 1.79 6.31
CA ASP A 53 9.32 3.16 5.82
C ASP A 53 9.42 3.21 4.30
N LEU A 54 10.27 2.40 3.71
CA LEU A 54 10.39 2.31 2.26
C LEU A 54 9.11 1.79 1.62
N MET A 55 8.52 0.76 2.20
CA MET A 55 7.25 0.20 1.72
C MET A 55 6.12 1.21 1.87
N LYS A 56 6.05 1.89 3.00
CA LYS A 56 5.06 2.93 3.24
C LYS A 56 5.18 4.04 2.20
N ASN A 57 6.38 4.54 1.97
CA ASN A 57 6.62 5.61 1.00
C ASN A 57 6.29 5.15 -0.42
N ALA A 58 6.65 3.92 -0.77
CA ALA A 58 6.36 3.37 -2.08
C ALA A 58 4.84 3.25 -2.30
N CYS A 59 4.11 2.79 -1.29
CA CYS A 59 2.65 2.69 -1.36
C CYS A 59 2.02 4.07 -1.51
N GLU A 60 2.44 5.04 -0.71
CA GLU A 60 1.94 6.41 -0.80
C GLU A 60 2.19 7.01 -2.18
N ASN A 61 3.41 6.85 -2.68
CA ASN A 61 3.78 7.38 -3.98
C ASN A 61 2.96 6.73 -5.10
N ALA A 62 2.79 5.42 -5.05
CA ALA A 62 2.01 4.71 -6.06
C ALA A 62 0.57 5.19 -6.10
N ILE A 63 -0.06 5.36 -4.95
CA ILE A 63 -1.44 5.83 -4.88
C ILE A 63 -1.54 7.28 -5.36
N LYS A 64 -0.62 8.13 -4.94
CA LYS A 64 -0.63 9.53 -5.35
C LYS A 64 -0.41 9.69 -6.86
N LEU A 65 0.42 8.86 -7.45
CA LEU A 65 0.72 8.94 -8.88
C LEU A 65 -0.37 8.31 -9.74
N LEU A 66 -0.95 7.20 -9.31
CA LEU A 66 -1.84 6.39 -10.13
C LEU A 66 -3.32 6.62 -9.86
N VAL A 67 -3.66 7.06 -8.67
CA VAL A 67 -5.05 7.25 -8.26
C VAL A 67 -5.38 8.72 -8.08
N ASN A 68 -4.79 9.36 -7.08
CA ASN A 68 -5.08 10.74 -6.74
C ASN A 68 -3.90 11.34 -5.99
N LYS A 69 -3.26 12.35 -6.57
CA LYS A 69 -2.10 12.99 -5.95
C LYS A 69 -2.44 13.80 -4.70
N GLU A 70 -3.71 14.08 -4.47
CA GLU A 70 -4.18 14.77 -3.27
C GLU A 70 -4.65 13.83 -2.18
N ALA A 71 -4.53 12.54 -2.39
CA ALA A 71 -4.97 11.54 -1.42
C ALA A 71 -4.18 11.63 -0.12
N VAL A 72 -4.89 11.52 0.99
CA VAL A 72 -4.28 11.40 2.32
C VAL A 72 -4.21 9.92 2.66
N ILE A 73 -3.01 9.41 2.78
CA ILE A 73 -2.78 7.96 2.92
C ILE A 73 -2.28 7.65 4.32
N THR A 74 -2.95 6.70 4.96
CA THR A 74 -2.54 6.20 6.27
C THR A 74 -2.18 4.73 6.13
N VAL A 75 -0.99 4.37 6.49
CA VAL A 75 -0.49 2.99 6.40
C VAL A 75 -0.25 2.46 7.79
N GLY A 76 -0.89 1.33 8.11
CA GLY A 76 -0.64 0.59 9.35
C GLY A 76 0.19 -0.66 9.09
N PHE A 77 0.80 -1.17 10.13
CA PHE A 77 1.57 -2.42 10.06
C PHE A 77 1.17 -3.39 11.15
#